data_1618295885467ff4ffea27426635ad04
#
_entry.id   1618295885467ff4ffea27426635ad04
#
_cell.length_a   1.000
_cell.length_b   1.000
_cell.length_c   1.000
_cell.angle_alpha   90.00
_cell.angle_beta   90.00
_cell.angle_gamma   90.00
#
_symmetry.space_group_name_H-M   'P 1'
#
loop_
_entity.id
_entity.type
_entity.pdbx_description
1 polymer ?
#
loop_
_entity_poly.entity_id
_entity_poly.type
_entity_poly.pdbx_seq_one_letter_code
_entity_poly.pdbx_strand_id
1 'polypeptide(L)'
;MELRETGKAGAAAVLLWPDDGLDAAVFALVVRSLEKSCRVLVPVFAPEEPPDARVAAVESALLAGYDGRIWGAYGLRGGGSALLSLLAEGKVRVRTCVVEGAVEVPAQGLREFSGTLFHWKGSKDKGAGKSWEALHKAFPALRSLTLRKLKAGQDVVSIRPDIMTKRLLKAFGSAGTVRVSTLVPHSASCVWRQLNRRPAGKTLGCLRTMQPLRRTDEDRTQIIEGAAKGVPLWSHMTRVEPCGEYGAVCVDQVEISAGALTPAVMRAAEIYLKAVQKSRNRQMRKE
;
A
#
# COMPACT_ATOMS: atom_id res chain seq x y z
N MET A 1 -2.52 15.96 13.45
CA MET A 1 -1.99 15.60 12.11
C MET A 1 -3.02 15.84 11.03
N GLU A 2 -2.62 16.38 9.87
CA GLU A 2 -3.38 16.43 8.61
C GLU A 2 -2.75 15.45 7.62
N LEU A 3 -3.53 14.59 6.98
CA LEU A 3 -3.02 13.76 5.88
C LEU A 3 -3.42 14.41 4.55
N ARG A 4 -2.47 15.11 3.92
CA ARG A 4 -2.69 15.74 2.61
C ARG A 4 -2.72 14.69 1.54
N GLU A 5 -3.76 14.73 0.73
CA GLU A 5 -3.99 13.79 -0.35
C GLU A 5 -4.10 14.52 -1.68
N THR A 6 -3.37 14.03 -2.69
CA THR A 6 -3.43 14.52 -4.06
C THR A 6 -3.41 13.35 -5.04
N GLY A 7 -3.74 13.64 -6.29
CA GLY A 7 -3.69 12.66 -7.36
C GLY A 7 -5.04 12.03 -7.70
N LYS A 8 -5.01 11.00 -8.52
CA LYS A 8 -6.21 10.42 -9.14
C LYS A 8 -6.93 9.49 -8.18
N ALA A 9 -8.22 9.75 -7.94
CA ALA A 9 -9.07 8.82 -7.18
C ALA A 9 -9.03 7.42 -7.79
N GLY A 10 -8.87 6.40 -6.94
CA GLY A 10 -8.76 5.00 -7.36
C GLY A 10 -7.39 4.56 -7.87
N ALA A 11 -6.41 5.48 -7.96
CA ALA A 11 -5.02 5.09 -8.20
C ALA A 11 -4.39 4.47 -6.94
N ALA A 12 -3.32 3.71 -7.12
CA ALA A 12 -2.57 3.12 -6.01
C ALA A 12 -2.04 4.20 -5.07
N ALA A 13 -2.30 4.06 -3.77
CA ALA A 13 -1.88 5.02 -2.77
C ALA A 13 -0.40 4.85 -2.41
N VAL A 14 0.32 5.97 -2.34
CA VAL A 14 1.71 6.03 -1.90
C VAL A 14 1.87 7.07 -0.80
N LEU A 15 2.60 6.72 0.24
CA LEU A 15 2.90 7.59 1.38
C LEU A 15 4.29 8.20 1.22
N LEU A 16 4.41 9.51 1.34
CA LEU A 16 5.69 10.21 1.40
C LEU A 16 5.84 10.85 2.79
N TRP A 17 6.77 10.35 3.58
CA TRP A 17 6.97 10.82 4.96
C TRP A 17 8.24 11.67 5.03
N PRO A 18 8.14 12.99 5.29
CA PRO A 18 9.30 13.88 5.39
C PRO A 18 10.13 13.58 6.64
N ASP A 19 11.34 14.12 6.67
CA ASP A 19 12.19 14.13 7.87
C ASP A 19 11.59 15.01 8.96
N ASP A 20 11.92 14.74 10.20
CA ASP A 20 11.51 15.57 11.33
C ASP A 20 12.03 17.02 11.16
N GLY A 21 11.12 17.98 11.31
CA GLY A 21 11.42 19.39 11.13
C GLY A 21 11.48 19.87 9.67
N LEU A 22 11.33 19.00 8.68
CA LEU A 22 11.17 19.41 7.28
C LEU A 22 9.71 19.62 6.94
N ASP A 23 9.43 20.73 6.24
CA ASP A 23 8.11 20.98 5.68
C ASP A 23 7.79 19.91 4.60
N ALA A 24 6.54 19.46 4.57
CA ALA A 24 6.00 18.61 3.52
C ALA A 24 6.22 19.20 2.10
N ALA A 25 6.40 20.51 1.99
CA ALA A 25 6.74 21.21 0.75
C ALA A 25 8.02 20.69 0.09
N VAL A 26 8.93 20.04 0.82
CA VAL A 26 10.13 19.40 0.25
C VAL A 26 9.76 18.39 -0.84
N PHE A 27 8.58 17.80 -0.76
CA PHE A 27 8.08 16.84 -1.73
C PHE A 27 7.28 17.46 -2.88
N ALA A 28 7.07 18.78 -2.92
CA ALA A 28 6.16 19.41 -3.88
C ALA A 28 6.39 18.98 -5.35
N LEU A 29 7.65 18.95 -5.80
CA LEU A 29 7.99 18.53 -7.17
C LEU A 29 7.80 17.03 -7.39
N VAL A 30 8.07 16.22 -6.38
CA VAL A 30 7.88 14.76 -6.42
C VAL A 30 6.39 14.45 -6.43
N VAL A 31 5.61 15.09 -5.57
CA VAL A 31 4.14 14.97 -5.51
C VAL A 31 3.52 15.30 -6.86
N ARG A 32 3.83 16.49 -7.44
CA ARG A 32 3.33 16.91 -8.77
C ARG A 32 3.62 15.90 -9.87
N SER A 33 4.69 15.16 -9.75
CA SER A 33 5.06 14.14 -10.73
C SER A 33 4.38 12.80 -10.47
N LEU A 34 4.27 12.38 -9.20
CA LEU A 34 3.65 11.11 -8.81
C LEU A 34 2.12 11.14 -8.92
N GLU A 35 1.46 12.28 -8.65
CA GLU A 35 0.00 12.43 -8.69
C GLU A 35 -0.62 12.10 -10.06
N LYS A 36 0.18 12.15 -11.12
CA LYS A 36 -0.23 11.73 -12.47
C LYS A 36 -0.52 10.23 -12.56
N SER A 37 0.09 9.43 -11.68
CA SER A 37 0.04 7.96 -11.72
C SER A 37 -0.39 7.33 -10.41
N CYS A 38 -0.26 8.05 -9.30
CA CYS A 38 -0.51 7.57 -7.94
C CYS A 38 -1.45 8.52 -7.21
N ARG A 39 -2.06 8.01 -6.15
CA ARG A 39 -2.68 8.79 -5.10
C ARG A 39 -1.62 9.03 -4.04
N VAL A 40 -1.20 10.28 -3.85
CA VAL A 40 -0.07 10.63 -3.01
C VAL A 40 -0.56 11.16 -1.68
N LEU A 41 -0.04 10.60 -0.60
CA LEU A 41 -0.34 10.92 0.78
C LEU A 41 0.89 11.53 1.42
N VAL A 42 0.75 12.70 2.01
CA VAL A 42 1.84 13.36 2.74
C VAL A 42 1.32 13.79 4.11
N PRO A 43 1.83 13.21 5.22
CA PRO A 43 1.44 13.61 6.55
C PRO A 43 2.05 14.99 6.89
N VAL A 44 1.25 15.85 7.50
CA VAL A 44 1.66 17.14 8.01
C VAL A 44 1.36 17.16 9.51
N PHE A 45 2.40 17.37 10.29
CA PHE A 45 2.35 17.34 11.76
C PHE A 45 2.48 18.73 12.35
N ALA A 46 1.90 18.92 13.53
CA ALA A 46 2.25 20.08 14.36
C ALA A 46 3.71 19.94 14.84
N PRO A 47 4.45 21.05 14.97
CA PRO A 47 5.86 21.01 15.35
C PRO A 47 6.14 20.23 16.66
N GLU A 48 5.26 20.37 17.65
CA GLU A 48 5.37 19.75 18.96
C GLU A 48 4.77 18.35 19.06
N GLU A 49 4.26 17.77 17.96
CA GLU A 49 3.66 16.44 17.98
C GLU A 49 4.76 15.37 18.17
N PRO A 50 4.69 14.52 19.22
CA PRO A 50 5.71 13.52 19.51
C PRO A 50 5.81 12.46 18.39
N PRO A 51 7.00 11.87 18.14
CA PRO A 51 7.19 10.86 17.09
C PRO A 51 6.21 9.68 17.18
N ASP A 52 6.01 9.13 18.37
CA ASP A 52 5.08 8.00 18.56
C ASP A 52 3.62 8.38 18.26
N ALA A 53 3.20 9.59 18.65
CA ALA A 53 1.88 10.10 18.31
C ALA A 53 1.72 10.30 16.80
N ARG A 54 2.77 10.70 16.08
CA ARG A 54 2.77 10.82 14.61
C ARG A 54 2.55 9.46 13.95
N VAL A 55 3.25 8.42 14.42
CA VAL A 55 3.08 7.06 13.91
C VAL A 55 1.66 6.57 14.12
N ALA A 56 1.12 6.70 15.33
CA ALA A 56 -0.25 6.30 15.67
C ALA A 56 -1.31 7.06 14.86
N ALA A 57 -1.10 8.36 14.63
CA ALA A 57 -2.02 9.17 13.85
C ALA A 57 -2.04 8.77 12.36
N VAL A 58 -0.88 8.50 11.76
CA VAL A 58 -0.78 8.00 10.37
C VAL A 58 -1.39 6.60 10.28
N GLU A 59 -1.10 5.71 11.22
CA GLU A 59 -1.69 4.38 11.28
C GLU A 59 -3.22 4.46 11.27
N SER A 60 -3.79 5.25 12.17
CA SER A 60 -5.25 5.44 12.27
C SER A 60 -5.86 5.97 10.98
N ALA A 61 -5.23 6.96 10.35
CA ALA A 61 -5.70 7.51 9.08
C ALA A 61 -5.64 6.49 7.94
N LEU A 62 -4.58 5.68 7.88
CA LEU A 62 -4.45 4.63 6.86
C LEU A 62 -5.45 3.48 7.08
N LEU A 63 -5.72 3.10 8.33
CA LEU A 63 -6.74 2.10 8.65
C LEU A 63 -8.13 2.58 8.27
N ALA A 64 -8.46 3.85 8.57
CA ALA A 64 -9.78 4.42 8.29
C ALA A 64 -10.03 4.68 6.80
N GLY A 65 -9.04 5.26 6.09
CA GLY A 65 -9.22 5.74 4.72
C GLY A 65 -8.76 4.77 3.63
N TYR A 66 -7.88 3.78 3.97
CA TYR A 66 -7.19 2.93 3.01
C TYR A 66 -7.22 1.44 3.38
N ASP A 67 -8.09 1.05 4.31
CA ASP A 67 -8.17 -0.33 4.81
C ASP A 67 -6.81 -0.87 5.34
N GLY A 68 -5.96 0.03 5.82
CA GLY A 68 -4.61 -0.30 6.25
C GLY A 68 -3.68 -0.78 5.13
N ARG A 69 -3.94 -0.38 3.88
CA ARG A 69 -3.19 -0.90 2.72
C ARG A 69 -2.73 0.23 1.82
N ILE A 70 -1.41 0.33 1.63
CA ILE A 70 -0.80 1.26 0.69
C ILE A 70 0.19 0.54 -0.23
N TRP A 71 0.28 1.03 -1.44
CA TRP A 71 1.10 0.43 -2.48
C TRP A 71 2.59 0.67 -2.25
N GLY A 72 2.94 1.91 -1.96
CA GLY A 72 4.31 2.31 -1.73
C GLY A 72 4.42 3.29 -0.57
N ALA A 73 5.56 3.28 0.09
CA ALA A 73 5.91 4.27 1.08
C ALA A 73 7.37 4.68 0.92
N TYR A 74 7.61 5.96 1.08
CA TYR A 74 8.95 6.52 1.15
C TYR A 74 9.08 7.34 2.43
N GLY A 75 10.16 7.12 3.16
CA GLY A 75 10.49 7.88 4.37
C GLY A 75 11.93 8.40 4.31
N LEU A 76 12.09 9.69 4.61
CA LEU A 76 13.38 10.36 4.67
C LEU A 76 13.83 10.47 6.13
N ARG A 77 14.98 9.90 6.48
CA ARG A 77 15.63 9.98 7.81
C ARG A 77 14.64 9.71 8.96
N GLY A 78 14.28 10.72 9.77
CA GLY A 78 13.29 10.60 10.85
C GLY A 78 11.95 10.05 10.36
N GLY A 79 11.44 10.54 9.21
CA GLY A 79 10.26 9.98 8.55
C GLY A 79 10.46 8.53 8.10
N GLY A 80 11.69 8.15 7.76
CA GLY A 80 12.07 6.76 7.47
C GLY A 80 12.02 5.89 8.73
N SER A 81 12.48 6.41 9.87
CA SER A 81 12.40 5.75 11.18
C SER A 81 10.94 5.52 11.60
N ALA A 82 10.10 6.56 11.49
CA ALA A 82 8.67 6.48 11.76
C ALA A 82 7.96 5.46 10.85
N LEU A 83 8.35 5.41 9.58
CA LEU A 83 7.82 4.44 8.63
C LEU A 83 8.21 3.00 9.01
N LEU A 84 9.45 2.77 9.47
CA LEU A 84 9.89 1.46 9.95
C LEU A 84 9.13 1.03 11.21
N SER A 85 8.85 1.98 12.13
CA SER A 85 8.01 1.72 13.31
C SER A 85 6.59 1.34 12.90
N LEU A 86 5.98 2.06 11.96
CA LEU A 86 4.67 1.74 11.39
C LEU A 86 4.62 0.31 10.80
N LEU A 87 5.68 -0.10 10.08
CA LEU A 87 5.78 -1.45 9.53
C LEU A 87 5.93 -2.52 10.61
N ALA A 88 6.66 -2.21 11.68
CA ALA A 88 6.89 -3.12 12.80
C ALA A 88 5.61 -3.42 13.61
N GLU A 89 4.66 -2.47 13.67
CA GLU A 89 3.33 -2.68 14.27
C GLU A 89 2.49 -3.72 13.52
N GLY A 90 2.76 -3.94 12.23
CA GLY A 90 2.10 -4.96 11.42
C GLY A 90 0.64 -4.72 11.07
N LYS A 91 0.03 -3.62 11.50
CA LYS A 91 -1.39 -3.29 11.24
C LYS A 91 -1.59 -2.71 9.84
N VAL A 92 -0.59 -1.95 9.34
CA VAL A 92 -0.61 -1.37 7.99
C VAL A 92 0.25 -2.21 7.05
N ARG A 93 -0.33 -2.56 5.90
CA ARG A 93 0.38 -3.29 4.85
C ARG A 93 0.93 -2.33 3.81
N VAL A 94 2.23 -2.32 3.70
CA VAL A 94 2.97 -1.57 2.67
C VAL A 94 3.60 -2.59 1.72
N ARG A 95 3.34 -2.47 0.43
CA ARG A 95 3.92 -3.42 -0.51
C ARG A 95 5.39 -3.16 -0.79
N THR A 96 5.75 -1.91 -0.98
CA THR A 96 7.13 -1.50 -1.20
C THR A 96 7.44 -0.31 -0.33
N CYS A 97 8.42 -0.47 0.52
CA CYS A 97 8.91 0.58 1.41
C CYS A 97 10.31 1.01 0.96
N VAL A 98 10.54 2.30 0.89
CA VAL A 98 11.84 2.91 0.63
C VAL A 98 12.18 3.83 1.79
N VAL A 99 13.29 3.59 2.46
CA VAL A 99 13.83 4.52 3.46
C VAL A 99 15.14 5.10 2.97
N GLU A 100 15.37 6.39 3.22
CA GLU A 100 16.56 7.09 2.75
C GLU A 100 17.32 7.73 3.90
N GLY A 101 18.66 7.61 3.87
CA GLY A 101 19.57 8.22 4.82
C GLY A 101 19.74 7.42 6.10
N ALA A 102 20.12 8.12 7.17
CA ALA A 102 20.24 7.53 8.50
C ALA A 102 18.83 7.34 9.09
N VAL A 103 18.51 6.11 9.50
CA VAL A 103 17.24 5.75 10.11
C VAL A 103 17.45 4.96 11.39
N GLU A 104 16.54 5.09 12.33
CA GLU A 104 16.46 4.21 13.50
C GLU A 104 15.69 2.95 13.13
N VAL A 105 16.19 1.81 13.58
CA VAL A 105 15.61 0.50 13.27
C VAL A 105 14.91 -0.03 14.51
N PRO A 106 13.61 -0.34 14.45
CA PRO A 106 12.89 -0.90 15.58
C PRO A 106 13.49 -2.26 15.97
N ALA A 107 13.52 -2.53 17.27
CA ALA A 107 14.15 -3.72 17.84
C ALA A 107 13.47 -5.03 17.37
N GLN A 108 12.18 -4.97 17.08
CA GLN A 108 11.34 -6.12 16.71
C GLN A 108 10.34 -5.75 15.60
N GLY A 109 9.68 -6.74 15.03
CA GLY A 109 8.52 -6.57 14.13
C GLY A 109 8.87 -6.57 12.65
N LEU A 110 10.03 -6.08 12.21
CA LEU A 110 10.37 -6.01 10.79
C LEU A 110 10.50 -7.38 10.10
N ARG A 111 10.73 -8.46 10.84
CA ARG A 111 10.81 -9.82 10.28
C ARG A 111 9.49 -10.30 9.69
N GLU A 112 8.39 -9.78 10.18
CA GLU A 112 7.04 -10.13 9.71
C GLU A 112 6.59 -9.30 8.50
N PHE A 113 7.38 -8.29 8.14
CA PHE A 113 7.11 -7.48 6.97
C PHE A 113 7.26 -8.29 5.68
N SER A 114 6.17 -8.53 5.00
CA SER A 114 6.10 -9.35 3.78
C SER A 114 6.36 -8.58 2.48
N GLY A 115 6.52 -7.25 2.57
CA GLY A 115 6.78 -6.39 1.43
C GLY A 115 8.25 -6.34 1.00
N THR A 116 8.54 -5.47 0.04
CA THR A 116 9.92 -5.19 -0.37
C THR A 116 10.44 -3.95 0.33
N LEU A 117 11.56 -4.07 1.02
CA LEU A 117 12.22 -2.96 1.71
C LEU A 117 13.49 -2.54 0.94
N PHE A 118 13.58 -1.25 0.63
CA PHE A 118 14.78 -0.63 0.06
C PHE A 118 15.38 0.35 1.05
N HIS A 119 16.71 0.35 1.16
CA HIS A 119 17.45 1.40 1.83
C HIS A 119 18.31 2.15 0.81
N TRP A 120 18.05 3.45 0.68
CA TRP A 120 18.84 4.36 -0.15
C TRP A 120 19.83 5.12 0.71
N LYS A 121 21.09 5.11 0.32
CA LYS A 121 22.17 5.77 1.08
C LYS A 121 23.15 6.49 0.19
N GLY A 122 23.65 7.61 0.65
CA GLY A 122 24.82 8.27 0.06
C GLY A 122 26.09 7.45 0.28
N SER A 123 26.99 7.41 -0.70
CA SER A 123 28.24 6.65 -0.59
C SER A 123 29.18 7.15 0.53
N LYS A 124 29.02 8.42 0.94
CA LYS A 124 29.83 9.07 1.98
C LYS A 124 29.05 9.30 3.29
N ASP A 125 27.83 8.80 3.39
CA ASP A 125 27.00 8.91 4.59
C ASP A 125 27.27 7.74 5.54
N LYS A 126 28.11 7.99 6.55
CA LYS A 126 28.48 7.00 7.57
C LYS A 126 27.28 6.61 8.46
N GLY A 127 26.37 7.57 8.75
CA GLY A 127 25.16 7.31 9.52
C GLY A 127 24.24 6.32 8.80
N ALA A 128 23.97 6.59 7.52
CA ALA A 128 23.22 5.67 6.68
C ALA A 128 23.90 4.29 6.50
N GLY A 129 25.25 4.24 6.57
CA GLY A 129 25.99 2.99 6.58
C GLY A 129 25.66 2.11 7.79
N LYS A 130 25.65 2.71 8.99
CA LYS A 130 25.26 2.01 10.24
C LYS A 130 23.79 1.56 10.21
N SER A 131 22.90 2.42 9.72
CA SER A 131 21.48 2.07 9.56
C SER A 131 21.29 0.90 8.60
N TRP A 132 22.07 0.84 7.52
CA TRP A 132 22.03 -0.30 6.58
C TRP A 132 22.39 -1.62 7.26
N GLU A 133 23.46 -1.64 8.07
CA GLU A 133 23.87 -2.83 8.81
C GLU A 133 22.79 -3.30 9.77
N ALA A 134 22.20 -2.37 10.54
CA ALA A 134 21.11 -2.67 11.47
C ALA A 134 19.86 -3.19 10.73
N LEU A 135 19.46 -2.54 9.64
CA LEU A 135 18.33 -2.96 8.81
C LEU A 135 18.56 -4.33 8.17
N HIS A 136 19.78 -4.60 7.66
CA HIS A 136 20.08 -5.88 7.03
C HIS A 136 20.04 -7.03 8.05
N LYS A 137 20.44 -6.77 9.30
CA LYS A 137 20.30 -7.72 10.40
C LYS A 137 18.84 -7.99 10.76
N ALA A 138 18.01 -6.93 10.80
CA ALA A 138 16.58 -7.04 11.12
C ALA A 138 15.76 -7.63 9.97
N PHE A 139 16.14 -7.34 8.72
CA PHE A 139 15.45 -7.74 7.50
C PHE A 139 16.46 -8.22 6.43
N PRO A 140 16.84 -9.51 6.42
CA PRO A 140 17.87 -10.05 5.52
C PRO A 140 17.56 -9.89 4.03
N ALA A 141 16.29 -9.78 3.65
CA ALA A 141 15.86 -9.54 2.26
C ALA A 141 15.97 -8.07 1.82
N LEU A 142 16.60 -7.21 2.64
CA LEU A 142 16.80 -5.78 2.35
C LEU A 142 17.52 -5.58 1.01
N ARG A 143 16.95 -4.68 0.20
CA ARG A 143 17.57 -4.20 -1.02
C ARG A 143 18.20 -2.84 -0.78
N SER A 144 19.45 -2.65 -1.20
CA SER A 144 20.14 -1.38 -1.02
C SER A 144 20.42 -0.69 -2.36
N LEU A 145 20.39 0.65 -2.33
CA LEU A 145 20.83 1.49 -3.43
C LEU A 145 21.82 2.53 -2.92
N THR A 146 23.07 2.43 -3.37
CA THR A 146 24.08 3.42 -3.05
C THR A 146 24.09 4.55 -4.08
N LEU A 147 23.90 5.76 -3.61
CA LEU A 147 23.85 6.98 -4.41
C LEU A 147 25.22 7.66 -4.41
N ARG A 148 26.04 7.37 -5.41
CA ARG A 148 27.47 7.78 -5.45
C ARG A 148 27.70 9.28 -5.39
N LYS A 149 26.76 10.10 -5.84
CA LYS A 149 26.89 11.57 -5.88
C LYS A 149 26.37 12.27 -4.63
N LEU A 150 25.75 11.57 -3.70
CA LEU A 150 25.25 12.16 -2.46
C LEU A 150 26.35 12.17 -1.39
N LYS A 151 26.57 13.34 -0.81
CA LYS A 151 27.43 13.54 0.37
C LYS A 151 26.63 13.25 1.65
N ALA A 152 27.33 13.15 2.77
CA ALA A 152 26.68 13.07 4.08
C ALA A 152 25.73 14.26 4.30
N GLY A 153 24.56 13.99 4.82
CA GLY A 153 23.53 15.00 5.07
C GLY A 153 22.75 15.48 3.83
N GLN A 154 23.08 14.98 2.63
CA GLN A 154 22.32 15.25 1.42
C GLN A 154 21.34 14.13 1.13
N ASP A 155 20.19 14.47 0.52
CA ASP A 155 19.16 13.55 0.09
C ASP A 155 18.77 13.77 -1.39
N VAL A 156 18.14 12.76 -1.98
CA VAL A 156 17.77 12.81 -3.41
C VAL A 156 16.64 13.81 -3.65
N VAL A 157 15.72 13.94 -2.71
CA VAL A 157 14.55 14.81 -2.91
C VAL A 157 14.93 16.28 -3.03
N SER A 158 15.91 16.73 -2.24
CA SER A 158 16.39 18.13 -2.26
C SER A 158 17.27 18.44 -3.47
N ILE A 159 18.06 17.46 -3.93
CA ILE A 159 19.07 17.70 -4.98
C ILE A 159 18.54 17.38 -6.37
N ARG A 160 17.80 16.27 -6.51
CA ARG A 160 17.35 15.74 -7.78
C ARG A 160 15.95 15.12 -7.69
N PRO A 161 14.90 15.93 -7.43
CA PRO A 161 13.53 15.44 -7.32
C PRO A 161 13.04 14.70 -8.57
N ASP A 162 13.55 15.06 -9.75
CA ASP A 162 13.28 14.36 -11.02
C ASP A 162 13.81 12.92 -11.03
N ILE A 163 15.01 12.71 -10.51
CA ILE A 163 15.61 11.37 -10.37
C ILE A 163 14.85 10.59 -9.29
N MET A 164 14.52 11.23 -8.17
CA MET A 164 13.76 10.62 -7.10
C MET A 164 12.44 10.04 -7.62
N THR A 165 11.65 10.85 -8.32
CA THR A 165 10.37 10.39 -8.89
C THR A 165 10.54 9.15 -9.76
N LYS A 166 11.50 9.18 -10.70
CA LYS A 166 11.79 8.03 -11.56
C LYS A 166 12.18 6.78 -10.78
N ARG A 167 12.97 6.94 -9.72
CA ARG A 167 13.40 5.82 -8.86
C ARG A 167 12.27 5.28 -8.00
N LEU A 168 11.42 6.15 -7.44
CA LEU A 168 10.25 5.74 -6.68
C LEU A 168 9.26 4.99 -7.57
N LEU A 169 8.95 5.50 -8.75
CA LEU A 169 8.10 4.79 -9.72
C LEU A 169 8.69 3.44 -10.13
N LYS A 170 10.01 3.34 -10.27
CA LYS A 170 10.67 2.05 -10.54
C LYS A 170 10.62 1.11 -9.33
N ALA A 171 10.81 1.61 -8.12
CA ALA A 171 10.76 0.81 -6.89
C ALA A 171 9.33 0.31 -6.60
N PHE A 172 8.36 1.20 -6.71
CA PHE A 172 6.95 0.87 -6.48
C PHE A 172 6.37 -0.01 -7.60
N GLY A 173 6.89 0.12 -8.82
CA GLY A 173 6.34 -0.52 -10.01
C GLY A 173 5.04 0.14 -10.48
N SER A 174 4.52 -0.35 -11.58
CA SER A 174 3.19 0.07 -12.06
C SER A 174 2.13 -0.69 -11.28
N ALA A 175 1.24 0.03 -10.64
CA ALA A 175 0.10 -0.52 -9.94
C ALA A 175 -1.19 0.13 -10.39
N GLY A 176 -2.26 -0.62 -10.29
CA GLY A 176 -3.61 -0.10 -10.50
C GLY A 176 -4.59 -0.76 -9.56
N THR A 177 -5.62 -0.01 -9.18
CA THR A 177 -6.71 -0.48 -8.34
C THR A 177 -8.01 -0.40 -9.14
N VAL A 178 -8.75 -1.49 -9.12
CA VAL A 178 -10.12 -1.55 -9.64
C VAL A 178 -11.06 -1.83 -8.49
N ARG A 179 -12.06 -0.98 -8.32
CA ARG A 179 -13.11 -1.15 -7.31
C ARG A 179 -14.47 -1.20 -7.98
N VAL A 180 -15.25 -2.20 -7.66
CA VAL A 180 -16.63 -2.37 -8.12
C VAL A 180 -17.50 -2.63 -6.90
N SER A 181 -18.62 -1.92 -6.80
CA SER A 181 -19.59 -2.12 -5.73
C SER A 181 -20.97 -2.43 -6.28
N THR A 182 -21.72 -3.24 -5.57
CA THR A 182 -23.09 -3.62 -5.97
C THR A 182 -23.98 -3.71 -4.73
N LEU A 183 -25.16 -3.10 -4.83
CA LEU A 183 -26.21 -3.24 -3.85
C LEU A 183 -26.89 -4.62 -4.00
N VAL A 184 -27.01 -5.33 -2.89
CA VAL A 184 -27.65 -6.64 -2.80
C VAL A 184 -28.84 -6.52 -1.84
N PRO A 185 -30.06 -6.94 -2.23
CA PRO A 185 -31.28 -6.82 -1.39
C PRO A 185 -31.35 -7.97 -0.36
N HIS A 186 -30.29 -8.15 0.41
CA HIS A 186 -30.19 -9.13 1.49
C HIS A 186 -29.31 -8.57 2.60
N SER A 187 -29.53 -8.98 3.85
CA SER A 187 -28.72 -8.52 4.97
C SER A 187 -27.23 -8.86 4.77
N ALA A 188 -26.34 -8.01 5.29
CA ALA A 188 -24.89 -8.20 5.16
C ALA A 188 -24.44 -9.56 5.71
N SER A 189 -25.06 -10.05 6.77
CA SER A 189 -24.76 -11.36 7.36
C SER A 189 -25.17 -12.53 6.43
N CYS A 190 -26.28 -12.40 5.73
CA CYS A 190 -26.73 -13.40 4.75
C CYS A 190 -25.74 -13.43 3.56
N VAL A 191 -25.44 -12.28 2.99
CA VAL A 191 -24.48 -12.14 1.87
C VAL A 191 -23.12 -12.70 2.23
N TRP A 192 -22.61 -12.37 3.42
CA TRP A 192 -21.32 -12.86 3.91
C TRP A 192 -21.30 -14.37 4.08
N ARG A 193 -22.35 -14.96 4.65
CA ARG A 193 -22.48 -16.41 4.82
C ARG A 193 -22.47 -17.14 3.47
N GLN A 194 -23.15 -16.62 2.47
CA GLN A 194 -23.16 -17.21 1.13
C GLN A 194 -21.81 -17.12 0.43
N LEU A 195 -21.10 -15.98 0.55
CA LEU A 195 -19.74 -15.83 0.04
C LEU A 195 -18.78 -16.88 0.63
N ASN A 196 -18.98 -17.21 1.91
CA ASN A 196 -18.12 -18.15 2.62
C ASN A 196 -18.41 -19.62 2.34
N ARG A 197 -19.61 -19.96 1.87
CA ARG A 197 -19.97 -21.34 1.49
C ARG A 197 -19.26 -21.80 0.21
N ARG A 198 -18.63 -20.87 -0.53
CA ARG A 198 -17.95 -21.20 -1.78
C ARG A 198 -16.44 -21.13 -1.58
N PRO A 199 -15.70 -22.18 -1.96
CA PRO A 199 -14.25 -22.11 -1.94
C PRO A 199 -13.79 -20.98 -2.86
N ALA A 200 -12.91 -20.14 -2.36
CA ALA A 200 -12.30 -19.01 -3.07
C ALA A 200 -11.51 -19.39 -4.36
N GLY A 201 -11.54 -20.64 -4.75
CA GLY A 201 -10.60 -21.26 -5.66
C GLY A 201 -10.94 -21.29 -7.14
N LYS A 202 -12.05 -20.70 -7.60
CA LYS A 202 -12.38 -20.70 -9.04
C LYS A 202 -12.44 -19.32 -9.66
N THR A 203 -11.58 -18.44 -9.24
CA THR A 203 -11.38 -17.14 -9.85
C THR A 203 -10.30 -17.21 -10.91
N LEU A 204 -10.63 -16.83 -12.13
CA LEU A 204 -9.74 -16.74 -13.30
C LEU A 204 -8.77 -17.94 -13.42
N GLY A 205 -9.05 -18.87 -14.33
CA GLY A 205 -8.23 -20.07 -14.57
C GLY A 205 -6.76 -19.84 -14.90
N CYS A 206 -6.33 -18.58 -15.04
CA CYS A 206 -4.94 -18.16 -15.21
C CYS A 206 -4.21 -17.84 -13.90
N LEU A 207 -4.93 -17.62 -12.78
CA LEU A 207 -4.35 -17.35 -11.47
C LEU A 207 -4.27 -18.65 -10.66
N ARG A 208 -3.25 -19.47 -10.95
CA ARG A 208 -3.12 -20.83 -10.40
C ARG A 208 -2.76 -20.93 -8.93
N THR A 209 -2.35 -19.84 -8.30
CA THR A 209 -1.90 -19.84 -6.89
C THR A 209 -2.52 -18.66 -6.16
N MET A 210 -3.81 -18.78 -5.81
CA MET A 210 -4.44 -17.81 -4.91
C MET A 210 -4.46 -18.40 -3.51
N GLN A 211 -3.82 -17.71 -2.57
CA GLN A 211 -3.87 -18.07 -1.16
C GLN A 211 -4.74 -17.05 -0.41
N PRO A 212 -5.64 -17.50 0.47
CA PRO A 212 -6.34 -16.60 1.36
C PRO A 212 -5.32 -15.99 2.34
N LEU A 213 -5.15 -14.68 2.30
CA LEU A 213 -4.25 -13.98 3.20
C LEU A 213 -4.90 -13.62 4.53
N ARG A 214 -6.13 -13.17 4.46
CA ARG A 214 -6.88 -12.71 5.63
C ARG A 214 -8.37 -12.88 5.41
N ARG A 215 -9.03 -13.35 6.47
CA ARG A 215 -10.47 -13.35 6.58
C ARG A 215 -10.84 -12.81 7.95
N THR A 216 -11.69 -11.79 7.99
CA THR A 216 -12.21 -11.20 9.21
C THR A 216 -13.72 -11.26 9.17
N ASP A 217 -14.33 -12.07 10.04
CA ASP A 217 -15.78 -12.22 10.07
C ASP A 217 -16.47 -11.00 10.70
N GLU A 218 -15.81 -10.32 11.64
CA GLU A 218 -16.30 -9.07 12.23
C GLU A 218 -16.51 -7.97 11.19
N ASP A 219 -15.51 -7.72 10.36
CA ASP A 219 -15.54 -6.72 9.28
C ASP A 219 -16.15 -7.25 7.98
N ARG A 220 -16.53 -8.51 7.92
CA ARG A 220 -16.99 -9.19 6.71
C ARG A 220 -16.07 -8.93 5.52
N THR A 221 -14.78 -9.07 5.76
CA THR A 221 -13.74 -8.79 4.76
C THR A 221 -12.91 -10.05 4.49
N GLN A 222 -12.69 -10.35 3.22
CA GLN A 222 -11.80 -11.40 2.75
C GLN A 222 -10.78 -10.81 1.79
N ILE A 223 -9.51 -11.17 1.95
CA ILE A 223 -8.42 -10.79 1.07
C ILE A 223 -7.74 -12.06 0.54
N ILE A 224 -7.61 -12.13 -0.78
CA ILE A 224 -6.95 -13.24 -1.48
C ILE A 224 -5.84 -12.65 -2.32
N GLU A 225 -4.63 -13.17 -2.21
CA GLU A 225 -3.51 -12.76 -3.03
C GLU A 225 -3.00 -13.90 -3.89
N GLY A 226 -2.51 -13.54 -5.07
CA GLY A 226 -1.93 -14.47 -6.01
C GLY A 226 -1.02 -13.80 -7.01
N ALA A 227 -0.34 -14.63 -7.78
CA ALA A 227 0.49 -14.19 -8.90
C ALA A 227 0.24 -15.08 -10.10
N ALA A 228 0.39 -14.52 -11.30
CA ALA A 228 0.34 -15.25 -12.55
C ALA A 228 1.49 -14.81 -13.46
N LYS A 229 1.75 -15.56 -14.53
CA LYS A 229 2.75 -15.18 -15.53
C LYS A 229 2.37 -13.83 -16.14
N GLY A 230 3.24 -12.83 -16.00
CA GLY A 230 2.99 -11.45 -16.46
C GLY A 230 2.16 -10.58 -15.52
N VAL A 231 1.61 -11.15 -14.44
CA VAL A 231 0.89 -10.42 -13.39
C VAL A 231 1.51 -10.81 -12.03
N PRO A 232 2.63 -10.20 -11.65
CA PRO A 232 3.35 -10.56 -10.42
C PRO A 232 2.56 -10.25 -9.15
N LEU A 233 1.51 -9.43 -9.24
CA LEU A 233 0.56 -9.23 -8.16
C LEU A 233 -0.87 -9.14 -8.66
N TRP A 234 -1.71 -9.90 -7.97
CA TRP A 234 -3.15 -9.77 -7.93
C TRP A 234 -3.61 -9.90 -6.49
N SER A 235 -4.12 -8.83 -5.89
CA SER A 235 -4.70 -8.85 -4.55
C SER A 235 -6.17 -8.46 -4.65
N HIS A 236 -7.06 -9.36 -4.25
CA HIS A 236 -8.51 -9.18 -4.32
C HIS A 236 -9.08 -9.12 -2.92
N MET A 237 -9.64 -7.98 -2.57
CA MET A 237 -10.42 -7.77 -1.36
C MET A 237 -11.91 -7.83 -1.71
N THR A 238 -12.66 -8.62 -0.97
CA THR A 238 -14.13 -8.60 -0.96
C THR A 238 -14.59 -8.17 0.41
N ARG A 239 -15.43 -7.12 0.48
CA ARG A 239 -16.05 -6.62 1.72
C ARG A 239 -17.55 -6.55 1.56
N VAL A 240 -18.29 -6.86 2.62
CA VAL A 240 -19.73 -6.75 2.68
C VAL A 240 -20.12 -5.75 3.76
N GLU A 241 -20.65 -4.61 3.35
CA GLU A 241 -21.07 -3.52 4.23
C GLU A 241 -22.60 -3.53 4.36
N PRO A 242 -23.16 -3.32 5.56
CA PRO A 242 -24.61 -3.18 5.71
C PRO A 242 -25.09 -1.89 5.03
N CYS A 243 -26.25 -1.96 4.40
CA CYS A 243 -26.90 -0.82 3.76
C CYS A 243 -28.39 -0.81 4.12
N GLY A 244 -28.73 -0.02 5.13
CA GLY A 244 -30.07 -0.06 5.73
C GLY A 244 -30.35 -1.39 6.45
N GLU A 245 -31.62 -1.62 6.76
CA GLU A 245 -32.03 -2.78 7.57
C GLU A 245 -31.95 -4.11 6.80
N TYR A 246 -32.28 -4.08 5.51
CA TYR A 246 -32.42 -5.31 4.69
C TYR A 246 -31.48 -5.36 3.47
N GLY A 247 -30.51 -4.45 3.37
CA GLY A 247 -29.60 -4.38 2.25
C GLY A 247 -28.13 -4.54 2.64
N ALA A 248 -27.31 -4.89 1.66
CA ALA A 248 -25.87 -4.88 1.78
C ALA A 248 -25.20 -4.33 0.53
N VAL A 249 -24.06 -3.68 0.69
CA VAL A 249 -23.16 -3.32 -0.41
C VAL A 249 -22.02 -4.32 -0.43
N CYS A 250 -21.90 -5.05 -1.53
CA CYS A 250 -20.74 -5.91 -1.77
C CYS A 250 -19.70 -5.12 -2.55
N VAL A 251 -18.54 -4.92 -1.95
CA VAL A 251 -17.40 -4.20 -2.54
C VAL A 251 -16.34 -5.22 -2.91
N ASP A 252 -15.97 -5.26 -4.19
CA ASP A 252 -14.82 -6.00 -4.68
C ASP A 252 -13.76 -5.00 -5.13
N GLN A 253 -12.57 -5.09 -4.55
CA GLN A 253 -11.42 -4.26 -4.90
C GLN A 253 -10.25 -5.15 -5.28
N VAL A 254 -9.65 -4.89 -6.43
CA VAL A 254 -8.47 -5.61 -6.90
C VAL A 254 -7.32 -4.64 -7.10
N GLU A 255 -6.18 -4.98 -6.52
CA GLU A 255 -4.90 -4.32 -6.76
C GLU A 255 -4.06 -5.19 -7.69
N ILE A 256 -3.57 -4.58 -8.75
CA ILE A 256 -2.87 -5.28 -9.84
C ILE A 256 -1.52 -4.61 -10.09
N SER A 257 -0.49 -5.43 -10.24
CA SER A 257 0.78 -5.02 -10.85
C SER A 257 1.09 -5.98 -11.99
N ALA A 258 1.20 -5.43 -13.19
CA ALA A 258 1.51 -6.16 -14.41
C ALA A 258 2.51 -5.39 -15.28
N GLY A 259 3.36 -4.55 -14.67
CA GLY A 259 4.29 -3.70 -15.39
C GLY A 259 3.58 -2.80 -16.41
N ALA A 260 4.07 -2.73 -17.63
CA ALA A 260 3.46 -1.93 -18.71
C ALA A 260 2.05 -2.40 -19.10
N LEU A 261 1.69 -3.65 -18.79
CA LEU A 261 0.37 -4.22 -19.08
C LEU A 261 -0.69 -3.88 -18.01
N THR A 262 -0.32 -3.20 -16.93
CA THR A 262 -1.24 -2.87 -15.82
C THR A 262 -2.56 -2.23 -16.30
N PRO A 263 -2.60 -1.24 -17.21
CA PRO A 263 -3.86 -0.64 -17.65
C PRO A 263 -4.79 -1.64 -18.37
N ALA A 264 -4.23 -2.52 -19.21
CA ALA A 264 -5.00 -3.52 -19.93
C ALA A 264 -5.56 -4.59 -18.98
N VAL A 265 -4.74 -5.05 -18.03
CA VAL A 265 -5.14 -6.02 -17.00
C VAL A 265 -6.18 -5.43 -16.06
N MET A 266 -6.10 -4.15 -15.71
CA MET A 266 -7.11 -3.45 -14.92
C MET A 266 -8.46 -3.44 -15.63
N ARG A 267 -8.50 -3.12 -16.92
CA ARG A 267 -9.74 -3.11 -17.70
C ARG A 267 -10.37 -4.50 -17.76
N ALA A 268 -9.56 -5.52 -17.98
CA ALA A 268 -10.02 -6.91 -17.94
C ALA A 268 -10.56 -7.30 -16.55
N ALA A 269 -9.88 -6.88 -15.47
CA ALA A 269 -10.32 -7.10 -14.10
C ALA A 269 -11.66 -6.42 -13.81
N GLU A 270 -11.87 -5.19 -14.27
CA GLU A 270 -13.13 -4.47 -14.08
C GLU A 270 -14.31 -5.22 -14.74
N ILE A 271 -14.13 -5.65 -15.97
CA ILE A 271 -15.15 -6.43 -16.70
C ILE A 271 -15.44 -7.74 -15.95
N TYR A 272 -14.39 -8.42 -15.50
CA TYR A 272 -14.52 -9.65 -14.73
C TYR A 272 -15.27 -9.43 -13.41
N LEU A 273 -14.90 -8.43 -12.62
CA LEU A 273 -15.54 -8.14 -11.34
C LEU A 273 -17.03 -7.80 -11.54
N LYS A 274 -17.38 -6.99 -12.55
CA LYS A 274 -18.78 -6.69 -12.89
C LYS A 274 -19.57 -7.96 -13.24
N ALA A 275 -18.95 -8.88 -13.99
CA ALA A 275 -19.59 -10.18 -14.33
C ALA A 275 -19.76 -11.06 -13.10
N VAL A 276 -18.78 -11.13 -12.22
CA VAL A 276 -18.84 -11.88 -10.94
C VAL A 276 -19.96 -11.32 -10.05
N GLN A 277 -20.03 -10.01 -9.88
CA GLN A 277 -21.08 -9.38 -9.08
C GLN A 277 -22.49 -9.61 -9.67
N LYS A 278 -22.63 -9.49 -10.98
CA LYS A 278 -23.90 -9.78 -11.66
C LYS A 278 -24.34 -11.25 -11.48
N SER A 279 -23.40 -12.18 -11.57
CA SER A 279 -23.66 -13.61 -11.31
C SER A 279 -24.07 -13.86 -9.86
N ARG A 280 -23.36 -13.24 -8.93
CA ARG A 280 -23.62 -13.30 -7.47
C ARG A 280 -25.02 -12.78 -7.14
N ASN A 281 -25.39 -11.62 -7.67
CA ASN A 281 -26.72 -11.04 -7.48
C ASN A 281 -27.85 -11.89 -8.06
N ARG A 282 -27.65 -12.52 -9.22
CA ARG A 282 -28.64 -13.43 -9.81
C ARG A 282 -28.89 -14.67 -8.94
N GLN A 283 -27.86 -15.16 -8.29
CA GLN A 283 -27.97 -16.34 -7.43
C GLN A 283 -28.66 -16.01 -6.11
N MET A 284 -28.34 -14.84 -5.51
CA MET A 284 -28.99 -14.38 -4.27
C MET A 284 -30.48 -14.06 -4.44
N ARG A 285 -30.91 -13.70 -5.67
CA ARG A 285 -32.35 -13.47 -5.96
C ARG A 285 -33.15 -14.75 -6.14
N LYS A 286 -32.48 -15.90 -6.22
CA LYS A 286 -33.15 -17.21 -6.41
C LYS A 286 -33.34 -17.98 -5.11
N GLU A 287 -32.69 -17.53 -4.05
CA GLU A 287 -32.80 -18.01 -2.67
C GLU A 287 -33.70 -17.10 -1.84
#